data_229e875ed5119c2261f976813d7befbd
#
_entry.id   229e875ed5119c2261f976813d7befbd
#
_cell.length_a   1.000
_cell.length_b   1.000
_cell.length_c   1.000
_cell.angle_alpha   90.00
_cell.angle_beta   90.00
_cell.angle_gamma   90.00
#
_symmetry.space_group_name_H-M   'P 1'
#
loop_
_entity.id
_entity.type
_entity.pdbx_description
1 polymer ?
#
loop_
_entity_poly.entity_id
_entity_poly.type
_entity_poly.pdbx_seq_one_letter_code
_entity_poly.pdbx_strand_id
1 'polypeptide(L)'
;MYFDREHQIEDDIVRIELILHHSKYTGILIAADCNARSTLWHDKLTNSRGRILEVFMTNKQVFILNVQSSNTTFRNRLGTSNIDLTITCPRLLNSITEWAISDQENVSDHSIIKYAITPVIAKVYAENPLNK
;
A
#
# COMPACT_ATOMS: atom_id res chain seq x y z
N MET A 1 6.46 -4.48 -5.34
CA MET A 1 7.51 -4.81 -4.35
C MET A 1 7.16 -6.13 -3.69
N TYR A 2 8.15 -6.90 -3.30
CA TYR A 2 7.95 -8.21 -2.66
C TYR A 2 8.79 -8.31 -1.39
N PHE A 3 8.14 -8.69 -0.28
CA PHE A 3 8.79 -8.92 1.00
C PHE A 3 8.90 -10.43 1.22
N ASP A 4 10.09 -10.96 1.13
CA ASP A 4 10.32 -12.38 1.33
C ASP A 4 9.96 -12.79 2.77
N ARG A 5 9.09 -13.76 2.92
CA ARG A 5 8.64 -14.27 4.22
C ARG A 5 9.75 -14.97 5.01
N GLU A 6 10.79 -15.42 4.32
CA GLU A 6 11.94 -16.09 4.93
C GLU A 6 12.97 -15.09 5.48
N HIS A 7 12.88 -13.81 5.09
CA HIS A 7 13.74 -12.74 5.59
C HIS A 7 13.07 -11.95 6.70
N GLN A 8 13.90 -11.20 7.45
CA GLN A 8 13.39 -10.25 8.44
C GLN A 8 12.66 -9.11 7.74
N ILE A 9 11.44 -8.80 8.20
CA ILE A 9 10.65 -7.71 7.59
C ILE A 9 11.32 -6.35 7.76
N GLU A 10 12.17 -6.20 8.77
CA GLU A 10 12.94 -4.98 9.01
C GLU A 10 13.83 -4.60 7.83
N ASP A 11 14.37 -5.57 7.11
CA ASP A 11 15.17 -5.32 5.90
C ASP A 11 14.33 -4.68 4.80
N ASP A 12 13.09 -5.12 4.63
CA ASP A 12 12.16 -4.54 3.67
C ASP A 12 11.70 -3.15 4.11
N ILE A 13 11.52 -2.94 5.40
CA ILE A 13 11.18 -1.64 5.98
C ILE A 13 12.28 -0.62 5.69
N VAL A 14 13.55 -0.98 5.85
CA VAL A 14 14.68 -0.12 5.51
C VAL A 14 14.61 0.30 4.04
N ARG A 15 14.26 -0.62 3.15
CA ARG A 15 14.10 -0.31 1.72
C ARG A 15 12.98 0.70 1.48
N ILE A 16 11.85 0.56 2.17
CA ILE A 16 10.76 1.55 2.09
C ILE A 16 11.21 2.90 2.63
N GLU A 17 11.91 2.93 3.76
CA GLU A 17 12.44 4.17 4.33
C GLU A 17 13.36 4.91 3.36
N LEU A 18 14.22 4.20 2.64
CA LEU A 18 15.08 4.79 1.62
C LEU A 18 14.26 5.39 0.48
N ILE A 19 13.24 4.69 0.01
CA ILE A 19 12.33 5.18 -1.03
C ILE A 19 11.64 6.47 -0.55
N LEU A 20 11.09 6.47 0.65
CA LEU A 20 10.41 7.62 1.23
C LEU A 20 11.36 8.82 1.39
N HIS A 21 12.58 8.58 1.83
CA HIS A 21 13.59 9.62 1.99
C HIS A 21 13.98 10.28 0.65
N HIS A 22 14.23 9.47 -0.37
CA HIS A 22 14.62 9.99 -1.70
C HIS A 22 13.47 10.67 -2.44
N SER A 23 12.24 10.40 -2.04
CA SER A 23 11.04 10.87 -2.74
C SER A 23 10.19 11.83 -1.90
N LYS A 24 10.76 12.44 -0.87
CA LYS A 24 10.01 13.29 0.09
C LYS A 24 9.28 14.48 -0.54
N TYR A 25 9.68 14.90 -1.74
CA TYR A 25 9.04 16.00 -2.48
C TYR A 25 8.13 15.52 -3.61
N THR A 26 8.01 14.23 -3.82
CA THR A 26 7.17 13.64 -4.85
C THR A 26 6.11 12.74 -4.24
N GLY A 27 5.04 12.50 -4.97
CA GLY A 27 4.04 11.51 -4.57
C GLY A 27 4.59 10.10 -4.70
N ILE A 28 4.29 9.24 -3.72
CA ILE A 28 4.72 7.84 -3.72
C ILE A 28 3.50 6.95 -3.57
N LEU A 29 3.45 5.95 -4.42
CA LEU A 29 2.51 4.83 -4.34
C LEU A 29 3.31 3.53 -4.39
N ILE A 30 3.14 2.68 -3.39
CA ILE A 30 3.81 1.39 -3.30
C ILE A 30 2.76 0.29 -3.31
N ALA A 31 2.85 -0.60 -4.27
CA ALA A 31 2.11 -1.86 -4.29
C ALA A 31 3.07 -2.98 -3.89
N ALA A 32 2.75 -3.70 -2.83
CA ALA A 32 3.66 -4.69 -2.27
C ALA A 32 2.94 -5.93 -1.76
N ASP A 33 3.48 -7.10 -2.10
CA ASP A 33 3.23 -8.33 -1.36
C ASP A 33 4.12 -8.28 -0.11
N CYS A 34 3.50 -7.99 1.04
CA CYS A 34 4.22 -7.77 2.28
C CYS A 34 4.42 -9.05 3.11
N ASN A 35 3.74 -10.13 2.76
CA ASN A 35 3.73 -11.36 3.56
C ASN A 35 3.52 -11.09 5.07
N ALA A 36 2.69 -10.10 5.37
CA ALA A 36 2.36 -9.64 6.70
C ALA A 36 0.85 -9.52 6.83
N ARG A 37 0.30 -9.97 7.94
CA ARG A 37 -1.14 -10.00 8.19
C ARG A 37 -1.49 -9.07 9.34
N SER A 38 -2.53 -8.27 9.16
CA SER A 38 -3.08 -7.41 10.22
C SER A 38 -4.56 -7.12 9.99
N THR A 39 -5.28 -7.01 11.10
CA THR A 39 -6.66 -6.53 11.08
C THR A 39 -6.75 -5.07 10.63
N LEU A 40 -5.65 -4.33 10.70
CA LEU A 40 -5.58 -2.95 10.23
C LEU A 40 -5.81 -2.83 8.72
N TRP A 41 -5.42 -3.84 7.96
CA TRP A 41 -5.73 -3.95 6.54
C TRP A 41 -6.65 -5.14 6.22
N HIS A 42 -7.60 -5.35 7.15
CA HIS A 42 -8.76 -6.21 6.97
C HIS A 42 -8.48 -7.71 6.88
N ASP A 43 -7.32 -8.16 7.36
CA ASP A 43 -7.07 -9.58 7.55
C ASP A 43 -7.84 -10.11 8.76
N LYS A 44 -8.00 -11.39 8.86
CA LYS A 44 -8.67 -12.05 9.99
C LYS A 44 -7.85 -12.00 11.27
N LEU A 45 -6.53 -11.89 11.16
CA LEU A 45 -5.62 -11.89 12.28
C LEU A 45 -4.43 -10.95 12.05
N THR A 46 -3.72 -10.64 13.12
CA THR A 46 -2.46 -9.91 13.09
C THR A 46 -1.33 -10.82 13.51
N ASN A 47 -0.35 -11.01 12.64
CA ASN A 47 0.86 -11.77 12.97
C ASN A 47 2.01 -10.85 13.40
N SER A 48 3.17 -11.44 13.76
CA SER A 48 4.32 -10.66 14.22
C SER A 48 4.85 -9.68 13.16
N ARG A 49 4.88 -10.11 11.91
CA ARG A 49 5.28 -9.24 10.78
C ARG A 49 4.30 -8.07 10.62
N GLY A 50 3.00 -8.34 10.75
CA GLY A 50 1.97 -7.31 10.69
C GLY A 50 2.13 -6.26 11.78
N ARG A 51 2.40 -6.66 13.03
CA ARG A 51 2.63 -5.72 14.13
C ARG A 51 3.81 -4.79 13.88
N ILE A 52 4.91 -5.32 13.37
CA ILE A 52 6.09 -4.53 13.04
C ILE A 52 5.77 -3.51 11.95
N LEU A 53 5.03 -3.92 10.92
CA LEU A 53 4.65 -3.05 9.83
C LEU A 53 3.66 -1.96 10.27
N GLU A 54 2.71 -2.29 11.16
CA GLU A 54 1.79 -1.30 11.77
C GLU A 54 2.56 -0.18 12.47
N VAL A 55 3.53 -0.52 13.31
CA VAL A 55 4.35 0.46 14.05
C VAL A 55 5.12 1.35 13.07
N PHE A 56 5.73 0.77 12.06
CA PHE A 56 6.44 1.51 11.04
C PHE A 56 5.53 2.53 10.33
N MET A 57 4.35 2.10 9.90
CA MET A 57 3.41 2.98 9.17
C MET A 57 2.91 4.13 10.04
N THR A 58 2.62 3.87 11.31
CA THR A 58 2.22 4.91 12.25
C THR A 58 3.32 5.96 12.44
N ASN A 59 4.57 5.52 12.58
CA ASN A 59 5.70 6.41 12.83
C ASN A 59 6.11 7.23 11.59
N LYS A 60 5.88 6.72 10.39
CA LYS A 60 6.30 7.38 9.14
C LYS A 60 5.19 8.14 8.43
N GLN A 61 3.97 8.15 9.00
CA GLN A 61 2.83 8.85 8.40
C GLN A 61 2.55 8.40 6.96
N VAL A 62 2.64 7.12 6.71
CA VAL A 62 2.19 6.50 5.46
C VAL A 62 0.84 5.83 5.68
N PHE A 63 0.07 5.72 4.61
CA PHE A 63 -1.31 5.25 4.68
C PHE A 63 -1.50 4.00 3.85
N ILE A 64 -2.31 3.08 4.37
CA ILE A 64 -2.76 1.91 3.65
C ILE A 64 -4.10 2.24 3.00
N LEU A 65 -4.21 1.96 1.71
CA LEU A 65 -5.41 2.22 0.91
C LEU A 65 -6.36 1.04 0.83
N ASN A 66 -5.97 -0.11 1.33
CA ASN A 66 -6.79 -1.32 1.32
C ASN A 66 -8.14 -1.08 1.98
N VAL A 67 -9.22 -1.47 1.31
CA VAL A 67 -10.60 -1.31 1.76
C VAL A 67 -11.17 -2.67 2.14
N GLN A 68 -12.02 -2.71 3.15
CA GLN A 68 -12.77 -3.91 3.52
C GLN A 68 -13.51 -4.46 2.30
N SER A 69 -13.34 -5.75 2.05
CA SER A 69 -13.94 -6.43 0.90
C SER A 69 -14.39 -7.84 1.29
N SER A 70 -15.36 -8.38 0.57
CA SER A 70 -15.71 -9.80 0.64
C SER A 70 -14.62 -10.70 0.05
N ASN A 71 -13.76 -10.13 -0.82
CA ASN A 71 -12.62 -10.82 -1.41
C ASN A 71 -11.35 -10.51 -0.60
N THR A 72 -10.38 -11.44 -0.67
CA THR A 72 -9.05 -11.27 -0.09
C THR A 72 -8.01 -11.09 -1.20
N THR A 73 -6.86 -10.51 -0.86
CA THR A 73 -5.79 -10.30 -1.85
C THR A 73 -5.06 -11.57 -2.23
N PHE A 74 -5.11 -12.58 -1.35
CA PHE A 74 -4.45 -13.87 -1.56
C PHE A 74 -5.38 -15.01 -1.16
N ARG A 75 -5.37 -16.07 -1.96
CA ARG A 75 -6.13 -17.31 -1.70
C ARG A 75 -5.39 -18.51 -2.27
N ASN A 76 -5.24 -19.53 -1.45
CA ASN A 76 -4.81 -20.85 -1.89
C ASN A 76 -5.64 -21.93 -1.18
N ARG A 77 -5.30 -23.20 -1.40
CA ARG A 77 -6.00 -24.33 -0.77
C ARG A 77 -5.91 -24.37 0.75
N LEU A 78 -4.94 -23.65 1.35
CA LEU A 78 -4.75 -23.61 2.80
C LEU A 78 -5.57 -22.49 3.45
N GLY A 79 -6.05 -21.52 2.69
CA GLY A 79 -6.87 -20.43 3.20
C GLY A 79 -6.71 -19.13 2.44
N THR A 80 -7.14 -18.05 3.10
CA THR A 80 -7.16 -16.70 2.54
C THR A 80 -6.43 -15.72 3.46
N SER A 81 -5.85 -14.68 2.87
CA SER A 81 -5.20 -13.61 3.63
C SER A 81 -5.16 -12.31 2.83
N ASN A 82 -4.93 -11.19 3.53
CA ASN A 82 -4.73 -9.88 2.91
C ASN A 82 -3.26 -9.46 3.12
N ILE A 83 -2.40 -9.91 2.25
CA ILE A 83 -0.94 -9.68 2.32
C ILE A 83 -0.43 -8.71 1.27
N ASP A 84 -1.26 -8.34 0.31
CA ASP A 84 -0.93 -7.40 -0.74
C ASP A 84 -1.44 -6.03 -0.36
N LEU A 85 -0.53 -5.09 -0.10
CA LEU A 85 -0.85 -3.76 0.38
C LEU A 85 -0.62 -2.70 -0.70
N THR A 86 -1.49 -1.70 -0.69
CA THR A 86 -1.31 -0.47 -1.44
C THR A 86 -1.04 0.64 -0.43
N ILE A 87 0.15 1.21 -0.48
CA ILE A 87 0.66 2.17 0.51
C ILE A 87 0.94 3.49 -0.19
N THR A 88 0.54 4.60 0.43
CA THR A 88 0.78 5.92 -0.13
C THR A 88 1.25 6.93 0.94
N CYS A 89 1.89 7.99 0.48
CA CYS A 89 2.23 9.14 1.30
C CYS A 89 1.04 10.13 1.39
N PRO A 90 1.06 11.09 2.35
CA PRO A 90 -0.01 12.08 2.48
C PRO A 90 -0.29 12.85 1.19
N ARG A 91 0.75 13.14 0.42
CA ARG A 91 0.65 13.92 -0.82
C ARG A 91 -0.29 13.32 -1.86
N LEU A 92 -0.34 11.99 -1.96
CA LEU A 92 -1.19 11.30 -2.93
C LEU A 92 -2.48 10.73 -2.34
N LEU A 93 -2.68 10.82 -1.04
CA LEU A 93 -3.78 10.13 -0.36
C LEU A 93 -5.14 10.44 -0.99
N ASN A 94 -5.41 11.70 -1.30
CA ASN A 94 -6.68 12.12 -1.88
C ASN A 94 -6.74 11.98 -3.41
N SER A 95 -5.63 11.62 -4.04
CA SER A 95 -5.57 11.43 -5.50
C SER A 95 -5.85 9.99 -5.92
N ILE A 96 -5.88 9.06 -4.98
CA ILE A 96 -6.09 7.65 -5.26
C ILE A 96 -7.45 7.26 -4.72
N THR A 97 -8.31 6.80 -5.62
CA THR A 97 -9.71 6.48 -5.34
C THR A 97 -10.10 5.13 -5.95
N GLU A 98 -11.28 4.64 -5.59
CA GLU A 98 -11.87 3.44 -6.18
C GLU A 98 -11.01 2.18 -5.98
N TRP A 99 -10.27 2.11 -4.88
CA TRP A 99 -9.51 0.91 -4.56
C TRP A 99 -10.45 -0.28 -4.35
N ALA A 100 -10.20 -1.37 -5.05
CA ALA A 100 -11.02 -2.57 -4.96
C ALA A 100 -10.22 -3.82 -5.33
N ILE A 101 -10.60 -4.94 -4.73
CA ILE A 101 -10.18 -6.26 -5.15
C ILE A 101 -11.15 -6.73 -6.23
N SER A 102 -10.62 -7.05 -7.41
CA SER A 102 -11.44 -7.48 -8.55
C SER A 102 -12.03 -8.87 -8.33
N ASP A 103 -13.27 -9.05 -8.80
CA ASP A 103 -13.90 -10.37 -8.87
C ASP A 103 -13.42 -11.19 -10.08
N GLN A 104 -12.59 -10.62 -10.93
CA GLN A 104 -12.09 -11.28 -12.12
C GLN A 104 -11.21 -12.47 -11.75
N GLU A 105 -11.55 -13.63 -12.29
CA GLU A 105 -10.72 -14.83 -12.13
C GLU A 105 -9.38 -14.66 -12.85
N ASN A 106 -8.35 -15.22 -12.24
CA ASN A 106 -7.01 -15.29 -12.81
C ASN A 106 -6.32 -16.58 -12.36
N VAL A 107 -5.17 -16.88 -12.94
CA VAL A 107 -4.42 -18.12 -12.66
C VAL A 107 -3.48 -17.99 -11.45
N SER A 108 -3.39 -16.81 -10.84
CA SER A 108 -2.55 -16.54 -9.67
C SER A 108 -3.33 -16.77 -8.38
N ASP A 109 -2.63 -17.11 -7.31
CA ASP A 109 -3.17 -17.10 -5.95
C ASP A 109 -3.43 -15.68 -5.44
N HIS A 110 -2.80 -14.67 -6.05
CA HIS A 110 -3.05 -13.26 -5.76
C HIS A 110 -4.18 -12.71 -6.63
N SER A 111 -5.08 -11.95 -6.00
CA SER A 111 -6.16 -11.26 -6.69
C SER A 111 -5.65 -10.00 -7.42
N ILE A 112 -6.41 -9.57 -8.41
CA ILE A 112 -6.16 -8.31 -9.09
C ILE A 112 -6.70 -7.17 -8.23
N ILE A 113 -5.86 -6.18 -7.94
CA ILE A 113 -6.23 -4.96 -7.23
C ILE A 113 -6.32 -3.83 -8.25
N LYS A 114 -7.40 -3.06 -8.17
CA LYS A 114 -7.68 -1.93 -9.07
C LYS A 114 -7.87 -0.65 -8.27
N TYR A 115 -7.39 0.46 -8.79
CA TYR A 115 -7.63 1.80 -8.23
C TYR A 115 -7.51 2.85 -9.34
N ALA A 116 -8.00 4.06 -9.07
CA ALA A 116 -7.89 5.20 -9.96
C ALA A 116 -6.96 6.26 -9.37
N ILE A 117 -6.19 6.92 -10.21
CA ILE A 117 -5.32 8.02 -9.81
C ILE A 117 -5.78 9.28 -10.53
N THR A 118 -6.07 10.34 -9.77
CA THR A 118 -6.44 11.64 -10.30
C THR A 118 -5.21 12.54 -10.40
N PRO A 119 -4.88 13.12 -11.56
CA PRO A 119 -3.74 14.03 -11.68
C PRO A 119 -3.92 15.29 -10.82
N VAL A 120 -2.86 15.72 -10.13
CA VAL A 120 -2.84 16.90 -9.24
C VAL A 120 -2.12 18.08 -9.88
N ILE A 121 -1.67 17.97 -11.11
CA ILE A 121 -0.72 18.88 -11.78
C ILE A 121 -1.29 20.29 -12.01
N ALA A 122 -2.62 20.42 -12.18
CA ALA A 122 -3.25 21.68 -12.57
C ALA A 122 -3.14 22.81 -11.55
N LYS A 123 -2.99 22.51 -10.26
CA LYS A 123 -2.95 23.53 -9.19
C LYS A 123 -1.60 24.19 -9.01
N VAL A 124 -0.52 23.54 -9.39
CA VAL A 124 0.85 24.02 -9.18
C VAL A 124 1.17 25.21 -10.13
N TYR A 125 0.54 25.25 -11.28
CA TYR A 125 0.76 26.27 -12.30
C TYR A 125 -0.13 27.51 -12.15
N ALA A 126 -1.23 27.41 -11.42
CA ALA A 126 -2.15 28.51 -11.17
C ALA A 126 -1.60 29.54 -10.15
N GLU A 127 -0.59 29.18 -9.40
CA GLU A 127 0.04 29.99 -8.37
C GLU A 127 1.42 30.50 -8.79
N ASN A 128 1.57 30.85 -10.06
CA ASN A 128 2.85 31.37 -10.54
C ASN A 128 3.16 32.74 -9.93
N PRO A 129 4.21 32.85 -9.11
CA PRO A 129 4.56 34.11 -8.44
C PRO A 129 5.01 35.23 -9.39
N LEU A 130 5.18 34.95 -10.67
CA LEU A 130 5.51 35.94 -11.68
C LEU A 130 4.33 36.84 -12.07
N ASN A 131 3.14 36.56 -11.58
CA ASN A 131 1.95 37.39 -11.79
C ASN A 131 1.79 38.49 -10.73
N LYS A 132 2.86 38.85 -10.08
CA LYS A 132 2.90 39.92 -9.10
C LYS A 132 3.43 41.22 -9.68
#